data_880e38d2fef3e133d047402b8ad0ed75
#
_entry.id   880e38d2fef3e133d047402b8ad0ed75
#
_cell.length_a   1.000
_cell.length_b   1.000
_cell.length_c   1.000
_cell.angle_alpha   90.00
_cell.angle_beta   90.00
_cell.angle_gamma   90.00
#
_symmetry.space_group_name_H-M   'P 1'
#
loop_
_entity.id
_entity.type
_entity.pdbx_description
1 polymer ?
#
loop_
_entity_poly.entity_id
_entity_poly.type
_entity_poly.pdbx_seq_one_letter_code
_entity_poly.pdbx_strand_id
1 'polypeptide(L)'
;EAQRTLGLGFAPEGWENLVPHLMGRGIPLNLLREMGLAKVRQQGDGAYDAFRNRLMFPIRDAQGRVVAFGGRIVDPEDNPKYLNSPEHPLFFKGKLLYGFDVAAKPIENENLAIVCEGYTDALACHSFGFYHAVATLGTAMTSDHARLLERRTSRVLLLFDGDAAGVRAARRAVEITFKQNLDVTICVLP
;
A
#
# COMPACT_ATOMS: atom_id res chain seq x y z
N GLU A 1 -0.17 13.77 -12.70
CA GLU A 1 1.14 13.10 -12.85
C GLU A 1 1.31 11.99 -11.82
N ALA A 2 1.18 12.27 -10.52
CA ALA A 2 1.30 11.28 -9.45
C ALA A 2 0.42 10.03 -9.65
N GLN A 3 -0.81 10.19 -10.14
CA GLN A 3 -1.72 9.08 -10.44
C GLN A 3 -1.14 8.12 -11.49
N ARG A 4 -0.49 8.64 -12.52
CA ARG A 4 0.16 7.83 -13.56
C ARG A 4 1.42 7.15 -13.04
N THR A 5 2.24 7.87 -12.28
CA THR A 5 3.49 7.36 -11.70
C THR A 5 3.21 6.21 -10.75
N LEU A 6 2.21 6.35 -9.88
CA LEU A 6 1.78 5.29 -8.95
C LEU A 6 0.90 4.22 -9.61
N GLY A 7 0.43 4.45 -10.85
CA GLY A 7 -0.30 3.45 -11.64
C GLY A 7 -1.72 3.19 -11.16
N LEU A 8 -2.42 4.22 -10.68
CA LEU A 8 -3.79 4.08 -10.18
C LEU A 8 -4.73 3.51 -11.24
N GLY A 9 -5.64 2.66 -10.82
CA GLY A 9 -6.66 2.02 -11.65
C GLY A 9 -8.03 2.05 -11.00
N PHE A 10 -9.00 1.41 -11.64
CA PHE A 10 -10.35 1.26 -11.14
C PHE A 10 -10.84 -0.18 -11.37
N ALA A 11 -11.38 -0.79 -10.34
CA ALA A 11 -12.12 -2.05 -10.43
C ALA A 11 -13.60 -1.72 -10.64
N PRO A 12 -14.19 -2.08 -11.80
CA PRO A 12 -15.57 -1.74 -12.09
C PRO A 12 -16.56 -2.44 -11.15
N GLU A 13 -17.79 -1.97 -11.17
CA GLU A 13 -18.89 -2.67 -10.54
C GLU A 13 -19.11 -4.06 -11.16
N GLY A 14 -19.75 -4.93 -10.39
CA GLY A 14 -20.06 -6.30 -10.83
C GLY A 14 -19.14 -7.33 -10.22
N TRP A 15 -19.57 -8.58 -10.31
CA TRP A 15 -18.97 -9.69 -9.59
C TRP A 15 -18.00 -10.52 -10.43
N GLU A 16 -18.07 -10.43 -11.75
CA GLU A 16 -17.43 -11.34 -12.70
C GLU A 16 -16.83 -10.58 -13.89
N ASN A 17 -15.98 -9.59 -13.63
CA ASN A 17 -15.28 -8.85 -14.69
C ASN A 17 -13.86 -9.40 -14.88
N LEU A 18 -13.06 -9.42 -13.81
CA LEU A 18 -11.64 -9.79 -13.85
C LEU A 18 -11.44 -11.30 -13.94
N VAL A 19 -12.14 -12.08 -13.10
CA VAL A 19 -11.93 -13.53 -13.00
C VAL A 19 -12.20 -14.23 -14.31
N PRO A 20 -13.35 -14.05 -15.01
CA PRO A 20 -13.58 -14.66 -16.30
C PRO A 20 -12.60 -14.20 -17.38
N HIS A 21 -12.23 -12.92 -17.35
CA HIS A 21 -11.27 -12.36 -18.31
C HIS A 21 -9.88 -13.01 -18.19
N LEU A 22 -9.37 -13.18 -16.98
CA LEU A 22 -8.06 -13.79 -16.75
C LEU A 22 -8.08 -15.31 -16.99
N MET A 23 -9.16 -15.99 -16.61
CA MET A 23 -9.32 -17.41 -16.91
C MET A 23 -9.39 -17.66 -18.41
N GLY A 24 -10.06 -16.81 -19.18
CA GLY A 24 -10.10 -16.85 -20.63
C GLY A 24 -8.73 -16.63 -21.29
N ARG A 25 -7.77 -16.04 -20.55
CA ARG A 25 -6.35 -15.91 -20.94
C ARG A 25 -5.47 -17.06 -20.45
N GLY A 26 -6.05 -18.09 -19.87
CA GLY A 26 -5.33 -19.27 -19.39
C GLY A 26 -4.75 -19.15 -17.99
N ILE A 27 -5.10 -18.09 -17.23
CA ILE A 27 -4.67 -17.95 -15.84
C ILE A 27 -5.57 -18.84 -14.95
N PRO A 28 -5.01 -19.82 -14.24
CA PRO A 28 -5.81 -20.75 -13.46
C PRO A 28 -6.43 -20.09 -12.21
N LEU A 29 -7.65 -20.48 -11.86
CA LEU A 29 -8.42 -19.91 -10.76
C LEU A 29 -7.71 -20.03 -9.40
N ASN A 30 -7.00 -21.13 -9.15
CA ASN A 30 -6.24 -21.29 -7.91
C ASN A 30 -5.18 -20.20 -7.72
N LEU A 31 -4.50 -19.80 -8.80
CA LEU A 31 -3.53 -18.70 -8.76
C LEU A 31 -4.23 -17.36 -8.47
N LEU A 32 -5.37 -17.09 -9.11
CA LEU A 32 -6.15 -15.86 -8.83
C LEU A 32 -6.61 -15.77 -7.38
N ARG A 33 -6.94 -16.91 -6.78
CA ARG A 33 -7.30 -17.01 -5.36
C ARG A 33 -6.10 -16.76 -4.45
N GLU A 34 -4.98 -17.40 -4.75
CA GLU A 34 -3.73 -17.24 -3.99
C GLU A 34 -3.26 -15.77 -4.00
N MET A 35 -3.34 -15.11 -5.14
CA MET A 35 -3.01 -13.68 -5.29
C MET A 35 -4.09 -12.73 -4.73
N GLY A 36 -5.19 -13.26 -4.21
CA GLY A 36 -6.29 -12.46 -3.66
C GLY A 36 -7.08 -11.66 -4.68
N LEU A 37 -7.06 -12.07 -5.95
CA LEU A 37 -7.84 -11.45 -7.04
C LEU A 37 -9.22 -12.08 -7.18
N ALA A 38 -9.39 -13.33 -6.74
CA ALA A 38 -10.65 -14.06 -6.75
C ALA A 38 -11.06 -14.53 -5.36
N LYS A 39 -12.37 -14.53 -5.08
CA LYS A 39 -12.99 -15.15 -3.91
C LYS A 39 -13.93 -16.25 -4.35
N VAL A 40 -14.02 -17.32 -3.55
CA VAL A 40 -14.98 -18.42 -3.79
C VAL A 40 -16.34 -18.03 -3.23
N ARG A 41 -17.40 -18.41 -3.90
CA ARG A 41 -18.77 -18.27 -3.40
C ARG A 41 -19.00 -19.23 -2.22
N GLN A 42 -19.66 -18.76 -1.20
CA GLN A 42 -20.00 -19.60 -0.03
C GLN A 42 -21.10 -20.63 -0.36
N GLN A 43 -21.94 -20.32 -1.34
CA GLN A 43 -23.00 -21.19 -1.82
C GLN A 43 -22.89 -21.32 -3.34
N GLY A 44 -22.92 -22.57 -3.83
CA GLY A 44 -22.75 -22.88 -5.26
C GLY A 44 -21.30 -22.93 -5.72
N ASP A 45 -21.11 -23.37 -6.95
CA ASP A 45 -19.80 -23.42 -7.60
C ASP A 45 -19.45 -22.09 -8.24
N GLY A 46 -18.20 -21.65 -8.08
CA GLY A 46 -17.69 -20.49 -8.80
C GLY A 46 -16.88 -19.54 -7.91
N ALA A 47 -16.30 -18.56 -8.60
CA ALA A 47 -15.50 -17.52 -7.99
C ALA A 47 -15.97 -16.15 -8.53
N TYR A 48 -15.63 -15.11 -7.77
CA TYR A 48 -15.95 -13.74 -8.12
C TYR A 48 -14.77 -12.81 -7.85
N ASP A 49 -14.79 -11.63 -8.44
CA ASP A 49 -13.76 -10.61 -8.32
C ASP A 49 -13.63 -10.13 -6.87
N ALA A 50 -12.42 -10.18 -6.34
CA ALA A 50 -12.17 -9.74 -4.96
C ALA A 50 -12.33 -8.22 -4.79
N PHE A 51 -11.96 -7.46 -5.81
CA PHE A 51 -12.08 -6.00 -5.84
C PHE A 51 -13.20 -5.60 -6.80
N ARG A 52 -14.14 -4.80 -6.32
CA ARG A 52 -15.31 -4.31 -7.07
C ARG A 52 -15.63 -2.90 -6.62
N ASN A 53 -16.00 -2.02 -7.55
CA ASN A 53 -16.32 -0.61 -7.32
C ASN A 53 -15.28 0.09 -6.44
N ARG A 54 -13.97 -0.07 -6.81
CA ARG A 54 -12.86 0.45 -6.01
C ARG A 54 -11.82 1.18 -6.85
N LEU A 55 -11.34 2.28 -6.30
CA LEU A 55 -10.07 2.86 -6.76
C LEU A 55 -8.94 1.90 -6.37
N MET A 56 -8.11 1.52 -7.35
CA MET A 56 -7.09 0.50 -7.21
C MET A 56 -5.69 1.12 -7.11
N PHE A 57 -4.92 0.62 -6.16
CA PHE A 57 -3.55 0.99 -5.87
C PHE A 57 -2.67 -0.23 -6.09
N PRO A 58 -1.90 -0.33 -7.18
CA PRO A 58 -0.95 -1.42 -7.34
C PRO A 58 0.16 -1.29 -6.29
N ILE A 59 0.41 -2.37 -5.58
CA ILE A 59 1.51 -2.47 -4.61
C ILE A 59 2.68 -3.12 -5.33
N ARG A 60 3.82 -2.44 -5.32
CA ARG A 60 5.03 -2.88 -6.02
C ARG A 60 6.13 -3.24 -5.04
N ASP A 61 6.96 -4.20 -5.44
CA ASP A 61 8.21 -4.46 -4.75
C ASP A 61 9.27 -3.38 -5.09
N ALA A 62 10.44 -3.47 -4.46
CA ALA A 62 11.53 -2.50 -4.67
C ALA A 62 12.09 -2.49 -6.11
N GLN A 63 11.73 -3.47 -6.94
CA GLN A 63 12.08 -3.57 -8.36
C GLN A 63 10.98 -3.03 -9.29
N GLY A 64 9.88 -2.50 -8.73
CA GLY A 64 8.76 -1.95 -9.47
C GLY A 64 7.77 -2.99 -10.01
N ARG A 65 7.90 -4.28 -9.65
CA ARG A 65 6.98 -5.34 -10.07
C ARG A 65 5.73 -5.30 -9.21
N VAL A 66 4.55 -5.32 -9.83
CA VAL A 66 3.28 -5.39 -9.10
C VAL A 66 3.16 -6.76 -8.43
N VAL A 67 3.06 -6.76 -7.11
CA VAL A 67 2.97 -7.98 -6.28
C VAL A 67 1.63 -8.09 -5.55
N ALA A 68 0.87 -7.01 -5.40
CA ALA A 68 -0.42 -7.00 -4.74
C ALA A 68 -1.23 -5.77 -5.15
N PHE A 69 -2.44 -5.65 -4.62
CA PHE A 69 -3.29 -4.49 -4.80
C PHE A 69 -3.91 -4.03 -3.47
N GLY A 70 -4.04 -2.73 -3.32
CA GLY A 70 -4.94 -2.07 -2.40
C GLY A 70 -6.17 -1.55 -3.15
N GLY A 71 -7.33 -1.51 -2.50
CA GLY A 71 -8.55 -0.95 -3.07
C GLY A 71 -9.26 -0.07 -2.06
N ARG A 72 -9.64 1.14 -2.46
CA ARG A 72 -10.47 2.06 -1.66
C ARG A 72 -11.86 2.16 -2.27
N ILE A 73 -12.90 2.11 -1.45
CA ILE A 73 -14.27 2.30 -1.90
C ILE A 73 -14.44 3.66 -2.60
N VAL A 74 -15.31 3.69 -3.61
CA VAL A 74 -15.78 4.91 -4.26
C VAL A 74 -17.11 5.34 -3.65
N ASP A 75 -18.00 4.38 -3.39
CA ASP A 75 -19.26 4.61 -2.69
C ASP A 75 -19.04 4.55 -1.17
N PRO A 76 -19.41 5.60 -0.40
CA PRO A 76 -19.28 5.61 1.07
C PRO A 76 -20.06 4.49 1.78
N GLU A 77 -21.11 3.95 1.17
CA GLU A 77 -21.93 2.86 1.74
C GLU A 77 -21.24 1.48 1.62
N ASP A 78 -20.23 1.35 0.75
CA ASP A 78 -19.45 0.13 0.58
C ASP A 78 -18.54 -0.16 1.79
N ASN A 79 -18.34 -1.44 2.07
CA ASN A 79 -17.44 -1.90 3.14
C ASN A 79 -16.55 -3.07 2.69
N PRO A 80 -15.34 -3.19 3.24
CA PRO A 80 -14.60 -2.23 4.10
C PRO A 80 -14.07 -1.04 3.30
N LYS A 81 -13.85 0.12 3.95
CA LYS A 81 -13.32 1.33 3.33
C LYS A 81 -12.03 1.08 2.55
N TYR A 82 -11.13 0.27 3.10
CA TYR A 82 -9.91 -0.20 2.43
C TYR A 82 -9.87 -1.72 2.41
N LEU A 83 -9.44 -2.28 1.30
CA LEU A 83 -9.23 -3.71 1.09
C LEU A 83 -7.84 -3.91 0.49
N ASN A 84 -7.03 -4.79 1.07
CA ASN A 84 -5.75 -5.20 0.53
C ASN A 84 -5.80 -6.66 0.07
N SER A 85 -4.97 -7.01 -0.90
CA SER A 85 -4.64 -8.42 -1.16
C SER A 85 -4.24 -9.11 0.14
N PRO A 86 -4.58 -10.40 0.34
CA PRO A 86 -4.03 -11.20 1.43
C PRO A 86 -2.52 -11.32 1.27
N GLU A 87 -1.82 -11.63 2.36
CA GLU A 87 -0.40 -11.96 2.29
C GLU A 87 -0.20 -13.28 1.53
N HIS A 88 0.87 -13.35 0.76
CA HIS A 88 1.26 -14.51 -0.03
C HIS A 88 2.79 -14.48 -0.27
N PRO A 89 3.42 -15.50 -0.84
CA PRO A 89 4.89 -15.59 -0.93
C PRO A 89 5.62 -14.38 -1.53
N LEU A 90 4.95 -13.58 -2.37
CA LEU A 90 5.51 -12.35 -2.97
C LEU A 90 5.10 -11.08 -2.23
N PHE A 91 4.17 -11.15 -1.28
CA PHE A 91 3.58 -9.98 -0.62
C PHE A 91 3.44 -10.16 0.88
N PHE A 92 4.26 -9.45 1.64
CA PHE A 92 4.19 -9.33 3.10
C PHE A 92 4.11 -7.85 3.45
N LYS A 93 2.97 -7.41 4.01
CA LYS A 93 2.70 -6.00 4.35
C LYS A 93 3.79 -5.39 5.22
N GLY A 94 4.31 -6.16 6.16
CA GLY A 94 5.38 -5.72 7.06
C GLY A 94 6.76 -5.59 6.42
N LYS A 95 6.92 -5.90 5.13
CA LYS A 95 8.22 -5.83 4.41
C LYS A 95 8.21 -4.84 3.25
N LEU A 96 7.06 -4.28 2.90
CA LEU A 96 6.90 -3.40 1.76
C LEU A 96 6.29 -2.06 2.19
N LEU A 97 6.76 -0.99 1.60
CA LEU A 97 6.18 0.34 1.69
C LEU A 97 5.57 0.72 0.34
N TYR A 98 4.34 1.20 0.35
CA TYR A 98 3.68 1.68 -0.85
C TYR A 98 4.43 2.86 -1.46
N GLY A 99 4.64 2.82 -2.77
CA GLY A 99 5.33 3.88 -3.52
C GLY A 99 6.86 3.89 -3.36
N PHE A 100 7.45 2.91 -2.63
CA PHE A 100 8.89 2.88 -2.40
C PHE A 100 9.71 2.73 -3.68
N ASP A 101 9.21 2.00 -4.67
CA ASP A 101 9.85 1.82 -5.97
C ASP A 101 10.13 3.15 -6.69
N VAL A 102 9.20 4.09 -6.63
CA VAL A 102 9.33 5.43 -7.23
C VAL A 102 9.95 6.46 -6.27
N ALA A 103 9.80 6.27 -4.96
CA ALA A 103 10.31 7.18 -3.95
C ALA A 103 11.78 6.94 -3.59
N ALA A 104 12.35 5.78 -3.87
CA ALA A 104 13.70 5.41 -3.42
C ALA A 104 14.77 6.43 -3.84
N LYS A 105 14.74 6.89 -5.09
CA LYS A 105 15.71 7.88 -5.56
C LYS A 105 15.46 9.30 -5.00
N PRO A 106 14.21 9.82 -4.97
CA PRO A 106 13.89 11.03 -4.22
C PRO A 106 14.31 10.98 -2.74
N ILE A 107 14.10 9.87 -2.05
CA ILE A 107 14.53 9.69 -0.64
C ILE A 107 16.05 9.87 -0.51
N GLU A 108 16.84 9.26 -1.38
CA GLU A 108 18.30 9.43 -1.40
C GLU A 108 18.70 10.89 -1.64
N ASN A 109 18.09 11.54 -2.62
CA ASN A 109 18.44 12.91 -3.02
C ASN A 109 18.15 13.92 -1.90
N GLU A 110 17.01 13.77 -1.20
CA GLU A 110 16.59 14.64 -0.10
C GLU A 110 17.22 14.24 1.24
N ASN A 111 17.83 13.06 1.30
CA ASN A 111 18.21 12.39 2.55
C ASN A 111 17.06 12.45 3.59
N LEU A 112 15.85 12.17 3.13
CA LEU A 112 14.63 12.21 3.94
C LEU A 112 13.59 11.27 3.34
N ALA A 113 12.94 10.46 4.17
CA ALA A 113 11.74 9.73 3.81
C ALA A 113 10.54 10.28 4.59
N ILE A 114 9.43 10.55 3.92
CA ILE A 114 8.14 10.83 4.55
C ILE A 114 7.38 9.51 4.61
N VAL A 115 6.98 9.08 5.80
CA VAL A 115 6.20 7.85 6.02
C VAL A 115 4.79 8.23 6.43
N CYS A 116 3.82 7.93 5.58
CA CYS A 116 2.39 8.15 5.78
C CYS A 116 1.69 6.88 6.27
N GLU A 117 0.46 7.03 6.78
CA GLU A 117 -0.35 5.89 7.23
C GLU A 117 -1.00 5.12 6.08
N GLY A 118 -1.39 5.79 4.99
CA GLY A 118 -2.13 5.18 3.90
C GLY A 118 -1.73 5.63 2.50
N TYR A 119 -2.27 4.93 1.51
CA TYR A 119 -1.99 5.19 0.08
C TYR A 119 -2.39 6.59 -0.35
N THR A 120 -3.53 7.07 0.16
CA THR A 120 -4.07 8.39 -0.20
C THR A 120 -3.20 9.52 0.27
N ASP A 121 -2.56 9.36 1.41
CA ASP A 121 -1.69 10.35 2.01
C ASP A 121 -0.38 10.43 1.23
N ALA A 122 0.21 9.27 0.88
CA ALA A 122 1.36 9.22 -0.01
C ALA A 122 1.03 9.81 -1.40
N LEU A 123 -0.15 9.49 -1.96
CA LEU A 123 -0.62 10.07 -3.23
C LEU A 123 -0.76 11.60 -3.13
N ALA A 124 -1.31 12.11 -2.02
CA ALA A 124 -1.42 13.55 -1.78
C ALA A 124 -0.02 14.18 -1.72
N CYS A 125 0.90 13.62 -0.94
CA CYS A 125 2.29 14.07 -0.90
C CYS A 125 2.92 14.15 -2.29
N HIS A 126 2.84 13.09 -3.09
CA HIS A 126 3.36 13.07 -4.47
C HIS A 126 2.68 14.12 -5.36
N SER A 127 1.39 14.38 -5.17
CA SER A 127 0.65 15.39 -5.95
C SER A 127 1.11 16.83 -5.66
N PHE A 128 1.67 17.05 -4.47
CA PHE A 128 2.26 18.33 -4.04
C PHE A 128 3.80 18.37 -4.17
N GLY A 129 4.41 17.40 -4.86
CA GLY A 129 5.85 17.41 -5.15
C GLY A 129 6.72 16.73 -4.10
N PHE A 130 6.16 16.14 -3.04
CA PHE A 130 6.90 15.37 -2.04
C PHE A 130 7.11 13.93 -2.53
N TYR A 131 7.95 13.74 -3.54
CA TYR A 131 8.16 12.44 -4.19
C TYR A 131 8.90 11.41 -3.33
N HIS A 132 9.47 11.83 -2.20
CA HIS A 132 10.12 10.99 -1.19
C HIS A 132 9.14 10.47 -0.11
N ALA A 133 7.84 10.51 -0.40
CA ALA A 133 6.79 9.97 0.47
C ALA A 133 6.46 8.53 0.12
N VAL A 134 6.29 7.71 1.16
CA VAL A 134 5.86 6.32 1.13
C VAL A 134 4.76 6.08 2.15
N ALA A 135 4.04 4.96 2.07
CA ALA A 135 3.05 4.64 3.10
C ALA A 135 3.15 3.19 3.58
N THR A 136 2.70 2.96 4.81
CA THR A 136 2.45 1.61 5.30
C THR A 136 1.19 1.02 4.66
N LEU A 137 1.03 -0.29 4.71
CA LEU A 137 -0.02 -1.03 3.99
C LEU A 137 -1.16 -1.47 4.90
N GLY A 138 -1.65 -0.55 5.76
CA GLY A 138 -2.67 -0.85 6.75
C GLY A 138 -2.12 -1.72 7.88
N THR A 139 -0.84 -1.57 8.19
CA THR A 139 -0.15 -2.19 9.31
C THR A 139 0.73 -1.16 9.99
N ALA A 140 1.09 -1.39 11.25
CA ALA A 140 2.08 -0.54 11.91
C ALA A 140 3.45 -0.65 11.22
N MET A 141 4.27 0.40 11.36
CA MET A 141 5.66 0.37 10.92
C MET A 141 6.40 -0.79 11.57
N THR A 142 7.24 -1.48 10.79
CA THR A 142 8.01 -2.66 11.24
C THR A 142 9.51 -2.39 11.17
N SER A 143 10.31 -3.27 11.80
CA SER A 143 11.76 -3.22 11.67
C SER A 143 12.24 -3.46 10.23
N ASP A 144 11.49 -4.22 9.41
CA ASP A 144 11.84 -4.42 8.00
C ASP A 144 11.59 -3.14 7.19
N HIS A 145 10.50 -2.40 7.48
CA HIS A 145 10.29 -1.06 6.91
C HIS A 145 11.44 -0.10 7.27
N ALA A 146 11.84 -0.07 8.53
CA ALA A 146 12.93 0.80 8.98
C ALA A 146 14.26 0.42 8.30
N ARG A 147 14.59 -0.85 8.19
CA ARG A 147 15.79 -1.32 7.45
C ARG A 147 15.74 -0.99 5.96
N LEU A 148 14.55 -1.01 5.36
CA LEU A 148 14.38 -0.62 3.96
C LEU A 148 14.73 0.86 3.77
N LEU A 149 14.31 1.73 4.69
CA LEU A 149 14.58 3.16 4.69
C LEU A 149 16.03 3.48 5.04
N GLU A 150 16.60 2.84 6.07
CA GLU A 150 17.99 3.03 6.53
C GLU A 150 19.03 2.90 5.39
N ARG A 151 18.75 2.03 4.43
CA ARG A 151 19.60 1.82 3.24
C ARG A 151 19.60 3.01 2.28
N ARG A 152 18.70 3.99 2.46
CA ARG A 152 18.46 5.09 1.53
C ARG A 152 18.59 6.47 2.16
N THR A 153 18.38 6.57 3.46
CA THR A 153 18.38 7.84 4.19
C THR A 153 18.74 7.66 5.65
N SER A 154 19.20 8.71 6.29
CA SER A 154 19.36 8.78 7.74
C SER A 154 18.19 9.46 8.44
N ARG A 155 17.25 10.08 7.71
CA ARG A 155 16.17 10.89 8.28
C ARG A 155 14.80 10.39 7.84
N VAL A 156 13.86 10.33 8.78
CA VAL A 156 12.47 9.94 8.57
C VAL A 156 11.53 10.97 9.19
N LEU A 157 10.57 11.45 8.41
CA LEU A 157 9.43 12.21 8.87
C LEU A 157 8.21 11.28 8.92
N LEU A 158 7.66 11.05 10.10
CA LEU A 158 6.41 10.33 10.30
C LEU A 158 5.26 11.32 10.16
N LEU A 159 4.43 11.17 9.13
CA LEU A 159 3.28 12.03 8.86
C LEU A 159 2.00 11.23 9.17
N PHE A 160 1.43 11.44 10.34
CA PHE A 160 0.33 10.66 10.88
C PHE A 160 -0.84 11.54 11.30
N ASP A 161 -2.04 10.95 11.34
CA ASP A 161 -3.23 11.64 11.79
C ASP A 161 -3.16 11.99 13.28
N GLY A 162 -3.81 13.11 13.69
CA GLY A 162 -3.83 13.60 15.06
C GLY A 162 -4.77 12.84 16.00
N ASP A 163 -5.42 11.79 15.51
CA ASP A 163 -6.28 10.97 16.33
C ASP A 163 -5.49 10.06 17.31
N ALA A 164 -6.20 9.45 18.25
CA ALA A 164 -5.59 8.57 19.24
C ALA A 164 -4.90 7.33 18.62
N ALA A 165 -5.30 6.90 17.42
CA ALA A 165 -4.70 5.77 16.74
C ALA A 165 -3.38 6.18 16.07
N GLY A 166 -3.36 7.31 15.36
CA GLY A 166 -2.16 7.86 14.72
C GLY A 166 -1.07 8.22 15.74
N VAL A 167 -1.43 8.84 16.87
CA VAL A 167 -0.48 9.12 17.97
C VAL A 167 0.13 7.82 18.52
N ARG A 168 -0.65 6.75 18.69
CA ARG A 168 -0.11 5.45 19.12
C ARG A 168 0.78 4.81 18.06
N ALA A 169 0.41 4.96 16.79
CA ALA A 169 1.22 4.47 15.67
C ALA A 169 2.55 5.21 15.58
N ALA A 170 2.55 6.54 15.72
CA ALA A 170 3.75 7.36 15.74
C ALA A 170 4.71 6.94 16.86
N ARG A 171 4.23 6.74 18.10
CA ARG A 171 5.07 6.28 19.23
C ARG A 171 5.76 4.94 18.91
N ARG A 172 5.02 3.96 18.38
CA ARG A 172 5.61 2.66 18.02
C ARG A 172 6.63 2.80 16.89
N ALA A 173 6.35 3.63 15.89
CA ALA A 173 7.26 3.86 14.78
C ALA A 173 8.59 4.47 15.25
N VAL A 174 8.56 5.42 16.21
CA VAL A 174 9.77 6.01 16.81
C VAL A 174 10.65 4.94 17.46
N GLU A 175 10.08 4.05 18.26
CA GLU A 175 10.84 2.97 18.92
C GLU A 175 11.53 2.05 17.91
N ILE A 176 10.87 1.80 16.79
CA ILE A 176 11.38 0.90 15.73
C ILE A 176 12.47 1.60 14.93
N THR A 177 12.26 2.84 14.52
CA THR A 177 13.20 3.62 13.72
C THR A 177 14.46 3.98 14.51
N PHE A 178 14.31 4.32 15.78
CA PHE A 178 15.44 4.60 16.68
C PHE A 178 16.41 3.41 16.79
N LYS A 179 15.90 2.18 16.83
CA LYS A 179 16.71 0.96 16.84
C LYS A 179 17.50 0.73 15.55
N GLN A 180 17.18 1.43 14.47
CA GLN A 180 17.86 1.35 13.16
C GLN A 180 18.68 2.63 12.86
N ASN A 181 19.07 3.41 13.89
CA ASN A 181 19.87 4.64 13.74
C ASN A 181 19.28 5.67 12.76
N LEU A 182 17.95 5.73 12.65
CA LEU A 182 17.25 6.73 11.87
C LEU A 182 16.91 7.92 12.77
N ASP A 183 17.22 9.12 12.30
CA ASP A 183 16.77 10.36 12.91
C ASP A 183 15.31 10.62 12.55
N VAL A 184 14.45 10.74 13.57
CA VAL A 184 13.00 10.72 13.39
C VAL A 184 12.38 12.03 13.82
N THR A 185 11.63 12.63 12.90
CA THR A 185 10.72 13.75 13.18
C THR A 185 9.27 13.27 13.07
N ILE A 186 8.41 13.72 13.95
CA ILE A 186 6.96 13.44 13.91
C ILE A 186 6.23 14.71 13.48
N CYS A 187 5.39 14.59 12.48
CA CYS A 187 4.40 15.59 12.10
C CYS A 187 3.00 14.98 12.30
N VAL A 188 2.22 15.59 13.17
CA VAL A 188 0.84 15.18 13.46
C VAL A 188 -0.07 16.15 12.75
N LEU A 189 -0.95 15.60 11.89
CA LEU A 189 -1.94 16.41 11.18
C LEU A 189 -3.09 16.80 12.12
N PRO A 190 -3.68 18.00 11.93
CA PRO A 190 -4.78 18.48 12.78
C PRO A 190 -6.06 17.66 12.64
#